data_65a0b815bffcbb28162bdecf464183cf
#
_entry.id   65a0b815bffcbb28162bdecf464183cf
#
_cell.length_a   1.000
_cell.length_b   1.000
_cell.length_c   1.000
_cell.angle_alpha   90.00
_cell.angle_beta   90.00
_cell.angle_gamma   90.00
#
_symmetry.space_group_name_H-M   'P 1'
#
loop_
_entity.id
_entity.type
_entity.pdbx_description
1 polymer ?
#
loop_
_entity_poly.entity_id
_entity_poly.type
_entity_poly.pdbx_seq_one_letter_code
_entity_poly.pdbx_strand_id
1 'polypeptide(L)'
;RFAQKLYEGVELGDEGSVGIITYMRTDSVNVAVSAQEEAARYIREKFGKEYLPEKPPVYKSRKGAQEAHEAVRPTSAFRIPDSVKDCRESDELKLYELIWRKFLASQMVPAVDEHTAISILAGERYTFRTTGKRNLFLGFTAAFGEIKVETENSKEAEEDEAPEVLELPDLKVGQKLTLHELLGEQHFTKPPARFNDASLIKLLEEKGIGRPSTYAPTISTILGRM
;
A
#
# COMPACT_ATOMS: atom_id res chain seq x y z
N ARG A 1 -15.81 -2.12 -13.60
CA ARG A 1 -16.45 -1.00 -14.33
C ARG A 1 -15.51 0.20 -14.43
N PHE A 2 -15.07 0.81 -13.32
CA PHE A 2 -14.20 2.00 -13.32
C PHE A 2 -12.86 1.75 -14.03
N ALA A 3 -12.14 0.68 -13.69
CA ALA A 3 -10.88 0.35 -14.34
C ALA A 3 -11.03 0.16 -15.86
N GLN A 4 -12.16 -0.36 -16.31
CA GLN A 4 -12.44 -0.52 -17.74
C GLN A 4 -12.59 0.82 -18.44
N LYS A 5 -13.29 1.77 -17.84
CA LYS A 5 -13.37 3.15 -18.36
C LYS A 5 -12.00 3.82 -18.42
N LEU A 6 -11.16 3.69 -17.37
CA LEU A 6 -9.81 4.25 -17.35
C LEU A 6 -8.92 3.67 -18.44
N TYR A 7 -9.14 2.41 -18.83
CA TYR A 7 -8.42 1.75 -19.90
C TYR A 7 -8.95 2.09 -21.30
N GLU A 8 -10.28 2.03 -21.51
CA GLU A 8 -10.90 2.22 -22.82
C GLU A 8 -10.80 3.67 -23.31
N GLY A 9 -10.78 4.62 -22.38
CA GLY A 9 -10.60 6.02 -22.71
C GLY A 9 -11.47 6.93 -21.87
N VAL A 10 -10.94 8.10 -21.68
CA VAL A 10 -11.54 9.14 -20.86
C VAL A 10 -11.25 10.46 -21.52
N GLU A 11 -12.27 11.30 -21.60
CA GLU A 11 -12.13 12.64 -22.16
C GLU A 11 -11.15 13.48 -21.36
N LEU A 12 -10.12 13.97 -22.02
CA LEU A 12 -9.06 14.80 -21.46
C LEU A 12 -8.96 16.17 -22.16
N GLY A 13 -10.09 16.82 -22.34
CA GLY A 13 -10.14 18.11 -23.02
C GLY A 13 -9.60 18.00 -24.44
N ASP A 14 -8.56 18.78 -24.75
CA ASP A 14 -7.99 18.83 -26.11
C ASP A 14 -7.32 17.52 -26.58
N GLU A 15 -7.00 16.60 -25.65
CA GLU A 15 -6.44 15.29 -26.01
C GLU A 15 -7.51 14.30 -26.50
N GLY A 16 -8.80 14.63 -26.31
CA GLY A 16 -9.91 13.73 -26.62
C GLY A 16 -9.99 12.52 -25.68
N SER A 17 -10.50 11.41 -26.18
CA SER A 17 -10.65 10.18 -25.39
C SER A 17 -9.35 9.38 -25.34
N VAL A 18 -8.73 9.31 -24.17
CA VAL A 18 -7.42 8.67 -23.95
C VAL A 18 -7.49 7.63 -22.84
N GLY A 19 -6.99 6.40 -23.11
CA GLY A 19 -6.74 5.39 -22.06
C GLY A 19 -5.61 5.83 -21.14
N ILE A 20 -5.87 5.90 -19.85
CA ILE A 20 -4.90 6.41 -18.87
C ILE A 20 -4.27 5.34 -17.99
N ILE A 21 -4.70 4.09 -18.11
CA ILE A 21 -4.07 2.92 -17.50
C ILE A 21 -3.84 1.82 -18.55
N THR A 22 -2.94 0.89 -18.26
CA THR A 22 -2.75 -0.34 -19.03
C THR A 22 -3.91 -1.32 -18.79
N TYR A 23 -3.94 -2.40 -19.52
CA TYR A 23 -5.00 -3.40 -19.44
C TYR A 23 -5.16 -3.97 -18.03
N MET A 24 -6.35 -3.84 -17.46
CA MET A 24 -6.64 -4.09 -16.04
C MET A 24 -6.86 -5.57 -15.68
N ARG A 25 -7.15 -6.46 -16.66
CA ARG A 25 -7.39 -7.90 -16.39
C ARG A 25 -6.11 -8.68 -16.58
N THR A 26 -5.11 -8.39 -15.77
CA THR A 26 -3.79 -9.01 -15.81
C THR A 26 -3.35 -9.44 -14.42
N ASP A 27 -2.58 -10.51 -14.36
CA ASP A 27 -1.81 -10.95 -13.19
C ASP A 27 -0.30 -10.77 -13.40
N SER A 28 0.09 -10.10 -14.48
CA SER A 28 1.47 -9.74 -14.74
C SER A 28 1.95 -8.64 -13.81
N VAL A 29 3.21 -8.74 -13.41
CA VAL A 29 3.93 -7.70 -12.65
C VAL A 29 5.03 -7.03 -13.48
N ASN A 30 5.09 -7.34 -14.77
CA ASN A 30 6.10 -6.80 -15.68
C ASN A 30 5.78 -5.35 -16.02
N VAL A 31 6.81 -4.51 -16.04
CA VAL A 31 6.72 -3.10 -16.43
C VAL A 31 7.66 -2.86 -17.61
N ALA A 32 7.15 -2.22 -18.67
CA ALA A 32 7.98 -1.88 -19.84
C ALA A 32 9.15 -0.96 -19.44
N VAL A 33 10.30 -1.16 -20.04
CA VAL A 33 11.52 -0.38 -19.77
C VAL A 33 11.28 1.12 -19.95
N SER A 34 10.56 1.50 -21.01
CA SER A 34 10.22 2.92 -21.26
C SER A 34 9.40 3.55 -20.13
N ALA A 35 8.47 2.77 -19.52
CA ALA A 35 7.67 3.24 -18.40
C ALA A 35 8.50 3.33 -17.10
N GLN A 36 9.45 2.42 -16.90
CA GLN A 36 10.41 2.51 -15.79
C GLN A 36 11.31 3.72 -15.91
N GLU A 37 11.82 4.02 -17.11
CA GLU A 37 12.64 5.20 -17.40
C GLU A 37 11.84 6.51 -17.19
N GLU A 38 10.59 6.52 -17.61
CA GLU A 38 9.71 7.68 -17.40
C GLU A 38 9.43 7.89 -15.91
N ALA A 39 9.09 6.82 -15.17
CA ALA A 39 8.91 6.88 -13.73
C ALA A 39 10.18 7.35 -13.00
N ALA A 40 11.34 6.85 -13.41
CA ALA A 40 12.62 7.28 -12.83
C ALA A 40 12.90 8.77 -13.05
N ARG A 41 12.55 9.32 -14.21
CA ARG A 41 12.62 10.77 -14.45
C ARG A 41 11.70 11.53 -13.52
N TYR A 42 10.43 11.11 -13.44
CA TYR A 42 9.44 11.73 -12.56
C TYR A 42 9.88 11.69 -11.08
N ILE A 43 10.31 10.52 -10.59
CA ILE A 43 10.76 10.35 -9.20
C ILE A 43 11.95 11.27 -8.92
N ARG A 44 12.93 11.34 -9.81
CA ARG A 44 14.10 12.22 -9.66
C ARG A 44 13.71 13.68 -9.55
N GLU A 45 12.76 14.13 -10.37
CA GLU A 45 12.31 15.53 -10.42
C GLU A 45 11.47 15.92 -9.20
N LYS A 46 10.67 15.00 -8.66
CA LYS A 46 9.69 15.32 -7.62
C LYS A 46 10.13 14.92 -6.22
N PHE A 47 10.88 13.82 -6.07
CA PHE A 47 11.29 13.30 -4.78
C PHE A 47 12.80 13.41 -4.54
N GLY A 48 13.60 13.36 -5.57
CA GLY A 48 15.07 13.39 -5.48
C GLY A 48 15.71 12.07 -5.95
N LYS A 49 17.04 12.14 -6.17
CA LYS A 49 17.82 11.00 -6.66
C LYS A 49 17.89 9.86 -5.63
N GLU A 50 17.85 10.19 -4.36
CA GLU A 50 17.92 9.26 -3.22
C GLU A 50 16.73 8.31 -3.15
N TYR A 51 15.62 8.65 -3.80
CA TYR A 51 14.44 7.78 -3.90
C TYR A 51 14.52 6.75 -5.03
N LEU A 52 15.57 6.82 -5.86
CA LEU A 52 15.75 5.90 -6.98
C LEU A 52 16.68 4.74 -6.60
N PRO A 53 16.30 3.50 -6.90
CA PRO A 53 17.19 2.36 -6.79
C PRO A 53 18.32 2.46 -7.83
N GLU A 54 19.47 1.84 -7.55
CA GLU A 54 20.60 1.79 -8.50
C GLU A 54 20.25 1.12 -9.82
N LYS A 55 19.36 0.14 -9.77
CA LYS A 55 18.85 -0.58 -10.94
C LYS A 55 17.34 -0.59 -10.92
N PRO A 56 16.68 -0.54 -12.08
CA PRO A 56 15.23 -0.64 -12.16
C PRO A 56 14.73 -1.91 -11.43
N PRO A 57 13.68 -1.82 -10.64
CA PRO A 57 13.13 -2.98 -9.93
C PRO A 57 12.60 -4.03 -10.91
N VAL A 58 12.87 -5.29 -10.62
CA VAL A 58 12.35 -6.43 -11.38
C VAL A 58 11.53 -7.30 -10.44
N TYR A 59 10.26 -7.47 -10.75
CA TYR A 59 9.34 -8.28 -9.99
C TYR A 59 9.15 -9.64 -10.67
N LYS A 60 9.15 -10.72 -9.88
CA LYS A 60 8.93 -12.07 -10.41
C LYS A 60 7.44 -12.32 -10.58
N SER A 61 7.02 -12.62 -11.78
CA SER A 61 5.67 -13.12 -12.05
C SER A 61 5.46 -14.49 -11.40
N ARG A 62 4.23 -14.77 -10.99
CA ARG A 62 3.86 -16.11 -10.50
C ARG A 62 3.90 -17.12 -11.63
N LYS A 63 4.16 -18.40 -11.30
CA LYS A 63 4.07 -19.48 -12.29
C LYS A 63 2.67 -19.51 -12.90
N GLY A 64 2.61 -19.40 -14.24
CA GLY A 64 1.36 -19.38 -15.01
C GLY A 64 0.71 -18.00 -15.16
N ALA A 65 1.37 -16.91 -14.76
CA ALA A 65 0.98 -15.57 -15.14
C ALA A 65 1.15 -15.38 -16.66
N GLN A 66 0.30 -14.54 -17.26
CA GLN A 66 0.39 -14.21 -18.68
C GLN A 66 1.54 -13.23 -18.89
N GLU A 67 2.74 -13.74 -19.17
CA GLU A 67 3.97 -12.93 -19.32
C GLU A 67 3.89 -11.93 -20.49
N ALA A 68 2.97 -12.14 -21.44
CA ALA A 68 2.74 -11.20 -22.54
C ALA A 68 2.04 -9.90 -22.14
N HIS A 69 1.46 -9.85 -20.94
CA HIS A 69 0.81 -8.64 -20.42
C HIS A 69 1.75 -7.83 -19.53
N GLU A 70 1.49 -6.54 -19.45
CA GLU A 70 2.08 -5.66 -18.45
C GLU A 70 1.27 -5.65 -17.15
N ALA A 71 1.89 -5.15 -16.07
CA ALA A 71 1.21 -4.78 -14.84
C ALA A 71 0.22 -3.63 -15.08
N VAL A 72 -0.79 -3.52 -14.23
CA VAL A 72 -1.68 -2.37 -14.22
C VAL A 72 -0.91 -1.14 -13.75
N ARG A 73 -0.77 -0.15 -14.63
CA ARG A 73 -0.04 1.10 -14.36
C ARG A 73 -0.66 2.27 -15.12
N PRO A 74 -0.36 3.52 -14.77
CA PRO A 74 -0.71 4.66 -15.61
C PRO A 74 0.02 4.58 -16.96
N THR A 75 -0.60 5.09 -18.01
CA THR A 75 0.03 5.19 -19.34
C THR A 75 1.18 6.19 -19.36
N SER A 76 1.18 7.18 -18.46
CA SER A 76 2.28 8.10 -18.23
C SER A 76 2.43 8.43 -16.73
N ALA A 77 3.69 8.40 -16.23
CA ALA A 77 4.02 8.81 -14.87
C ALA A 77 3.78 10.31 -14.63
N PHE A 78 3.89 11.14 -15.68
CA PHE A 78 3.68 12.58 -15.61
C PHE A 78 2.21 13.00 -15.66
N ARG A 79 1.30 12.07 -15.96
CA ARG A 79 -0.14 12.32 -15.84
C ARG A 79 -0.56 12.13 -14.39
N ILE A 80 -0.29 13.16 -13.58
CA ILE A 80 -0.59 13.13 -12.14
C ILE A 80 -2.11 13.12 -11.89
N PRO A 81 -2.59 12.57 -10.76
CA PRO A 81 -4.03 12.54 -10.47
C PRO A 81 -4.71 13.90 -10.53
N ASP A 82 -4.04 14.96 -10.08
CA ASP A 82 -4.56 16.32 -10.14
C ASP A 82 -4.80 16.83 -11.56
N SER A 83 -4.02 16.38 -12.54
CA SER A 83 -4.19 16.80 -13.95
C SER A 83 -5.43 16.20 -14.61
N VAL A 84 -6.05 15.20 -13.99
CA VAL A 84 -7.20 14.49 -14.53
C VAL A 84 -8.46 14.62 -13.64
N LYS A 85 -8.40 15.37 -12.55
CA LYS A 85 -9.47 15.45 -11.55
C LYS A 85 -10.77 16.04 -12.11
N ASP A 86 -10.69 17.04 -12.98
CA ASP A 86 -11.84 17.73 -13.53
C ASP A 86 -12.60 16.91 -14.58
N CYS A 87 -11.98 15.85 -15.07
CA CYS A 87 -12.50 14.96 -16.11
C CYS A 87 -13.04 13.64 -15.56
N ARG A 88 -13.22 13.49 -14.22
CA ARG A 88 -13.47 12.20 -13.57
C ARG A 88 -14.57 12.24 -12.54
N GLU A 89 -15.33 11.13 -12.49
CA GLU A 89 -16.12 10.81 -11.32
C GLU A 89 -15.19 10.53 -10.12
N SER A 90 -15.65 10.86 -8.90
CA SER A 90 -14.83 10.73 -7.68
C SER A 90 -14.16 9.35 -7.51
N ASP A 91 -14.91 8.26 -7.78
CA ASP A 91 -14.39 6.90 -7.59
C ASP A 91 -13.42 6.48 -8.69
N GLU A 92 -13.57 6.99 -9.91
CA GLU A 92 -12.62 6.78 -11.01
C GLU A 92 -11.29 7.48 -10.70
N LEU A 93 -11.36 8.70 -10.15
CA LEU A 93 -10.17 9.45 -9.72
C LEU A 93 -9.43 8.75 -8.59
N LYS A 94 -10.14 8.28 -7.55
CA LYS A 94 -9.55 7.53 -6.45
C LYS A 94 -8.85 6.26 -6.92
N LEU A 95 -9.46 5.53 -7.86
CA LEU A 95 -8.87 4.33 -8.44
C LEU A 95 -7.62 4.68 -9.26
N TYR A 96 -7.68 5.72 -10.09
CA TYR A 96 -6.53 6.17 -10.87
C TYR A 96 -5.38 6.61 -9.96
N GLU A 97 -5.67 7.39 -8.93
CA GLU A 97 -4.69 7.84 -7.94
C GLU A 97 -4.02 6.65 -7.24
N LEU A 98 -4.79 5.64 -6.83
CA LEU A 98 -4.25 4.43 -6.22
C LEU A 98 -3.31 3.68 -7.16
N ILE A 99 -3.69 3.50 -8.44
CA ILE A 99 -2.87 2.85 -9.47
C ILE A 99 -1.58 3.65 -9.70
N TRP A 100 -1.69 4.95 -9.84
CA TRP A 100 -0.57 5.85 -10.11
C TRP A 100 0.43 5.85 -8.94
N ARG A 101 -0.05 6.03 -7.70
CA ARG A 101 0.80 5.99 -6.50
C ARG A 101 1.46 4.63 -6.31
N LYS A 102 0.71 3.54 -6.50
CA LYS A 102 1.23 2.17 -6.40
C LYS A 102 2.32 1.90 -7.44
N PHE A 103 2.12 2.37 -8.66
CA PHE A 103 3.12 2.27 -9.73
C PHE A 103 4.41 3.02 -9.37
N LEU A 104 4.33 4.30 -8.98
CA LEU A 104 5.51 5.06 -8.57
C LEU A 104 6.22 4.40 -7.38
N ALA A 105 5.49 4.03 -6.34
CA ALA A 105 6.03 3.35 -5.17
C ALA A 105 6.78 2.07 -5.55
N SER A 106 6.30 1.33 -6.55
CA SER A 106 6.97 0.11 -7.05
C SER A 106 8.31 0.40 -7.74
N GLN A 107 8.57 1.63 -8.15
CA GLN A 107 9.80 2.06 -8.81
C GLN A 107 10.76 2.80 -7.87
N MET A 108 10.42 2.92 -6.58
CA MET A 108 11.21 3.64 -5.58
C MET A 108 11.97 2.67 -4.66
N VAL A 109 12.94 3.20 -3.93
CA VAL A 109 13.67 2.46 -2.90
C VAL A 109 12.80 2.17 -1.67
N PRO A 110 13.12 1.15 -0.86
CA PRO A 110 12.41 0.85 0.36
C PRO A 110 12.43 2.01 1.37
N ALA A 111 11.40 2.09 2.20
CA ALA A 111 11.40 2.90 3.41
C ALA A 111 12.37 2.31 4.45
N VAL A 112 12.93 3.16 5.29
CA VAL A 112 13.82 2.75 6.39
C VAL A 112 13.21 3.20 7.71
N ASP A 113 12.87 2.23 8.53
CA ASP A 113 12.32 2.44 9.85
C ASP A 113 13.28 1.94 10.93
N GLU A 114 13.47 2.74 11.98
CA GLU A 114 14.15 2.32 13.19
C GLU A 114 13.12 1.79 14.19
N HIS A 115 13.33 0.56 14.65
CA HIS A 115 12.52 -0.05 15.69
C HIS A 115 13.31 -0.10 17.00
N THR A 116 12.84 0.58 18.02
CA THR A 116 13.43 0.58 19.35
C THR A 116 12.58 -0.27 20.28
N ALA A 117 13.20 -1.23 20.96
CA ALA A 117 12.57 -2.01 22.02
C ALA A 117 13.23 -1.70 23.36
N ILE A 118 12.43 -1.30 24.36
CA ILE A 118 12.90 -0.99 25.70
C ILE A 118 12.38 -2.06 26.66
N SER A 119 13.26 -2.62 27.46
CA SER A 119 12.92 -3.53 28.57
C SER A 119 13.21 -2.81 29.88
N ILE A 120 12.20 -2.65 30.72
CA ILE A 120 12.26 -1.95 32.00
C ILE A 120 12.10 -2.98 33.11
N LEU A 121 13.12 -3.12 33.94
CA LEU A 121 13.08 -3.99 35.12
C LEU A 121 12.42 -3.26 36.28
N ALA A 122 11.36 -3.83 36.83
CA ALA A 122 10.69 -3.32 38.03
C ALA A 122 10.94 -4.29 39.19
N GLY A 123 11.91 -3.92 40.05
CA GLY A 123 12.47 -4.80 41.06
C GLY A 123 13.22 -5.99 40.41
N GLU A 124 13.20 -7.14 41.09
CA GLU A 124 13.86 -8.37 40.61
C GLU A 124 12.92 -9.31 39.84
N ARG A 125 11.62 -8.99 39.78
CA ARG A 125 10.60 -9.96 39.36
C ARG A 125 9.88 -9.62 38.05
N TYR A 126 9.74 -8.34 37.74
CA TYR A 126 8.87 -7.91 36.66
C TYR A 126 9.64 -7.21 35.57
N THR A 127 9.29 -7.48 34.34
CA THR A 127 9.85 -6.80 33.17
C THR A 127 8.70 -6.21 32.35
N PHE A 128 8.69 -4.90 32.18
CA PHE A 128 7.83 -4.22 31.24
C PHE A 128 8.55 -4.06 29.93
N ARG A 129 7.83 -4.18 28.82
CA ARG A 129 8.38 -3.97 27.48
C ARG A 129 7.55 -2.95 26.74
N THR A 130 8.21 -2.06 26.04
CA THR A 130 7.58 -1.16 25.08
C THR A 130 8.41 -1.15 23.80
N THR A 131 7.73 -0.89 22.68
CA THR A 131 8.37 -0.76 21.36
C THR A 131 7.95 0.55 20.74
N GLY A 132 8.87 1.21 20.08
CA GLY A 132 8.59 2.41 19.30
C GLY A 132 9.13 2.25 17.89
N LYS A 133 8.59 3.03 16.99
CA LYS A 133 9.00 3.07 15.60
C LYS A 133 9.25 4.52 15.19
N ARG A 134 10.38 4.78 14.55
CA ARG A 134 10.72 6.07 13.95
C ARG A 134 11.06 5.87 12.48
N ASN A 135 10.42 6.61 11.60
CA ASN A 135 10.81 6.58 10.20
C ASN A 135 12.07 7.42 9.99
N LEU A 136 13.11 6.81 9.47
CA LEU A 136 14.38 7.47 9.14
C LEU A 136 14.41 7.97 7.69
N PHE A 137 13.74 7.24 6.80
CA PHE A 137 13.66 7.57 5.40
C PHE A 137 12.35 7.05 4.81
N LEU A 138 11.56 7.93 4.21
CA LEU A 138 10.24 7.59 3.69
C LEU A 138 10.28 6.56 2.55
N GLY A 139 11.32 6.60 1.68
CA GLY A 139 11.40 5.71 0.54
C GLY A 139 10.10 5.70 -0.27
N PHE A 140 9.64 4.53 -0.67
CA PHE A 140 8.42 4.38 -1.47
C PHE A 140 7.15 4.94 -0.81
N THR A 141 7.11 5.07 0.52
CA THR A 141 5.92 5.60 1.20
C THR A 141 5.67 7.07 0.88
N ALA A 142 6.72 7.80 0.47
CA ALA A 142 6.59 9.19 0.01
C ALA A 142 5.63 9.34 -1.18
N ALA A 143 5.48 8.31 -2.03
CA ALA A 143 4.53 8.33 -3.15
C ALA A 143 3.07 8.38 -2.70
N PHE A 144 2.77 7.95 -1.48
CA PHE A 144 1.42 7.98 -0.92
C PHE A 144 1.10 9.32 -0.24
N GLY A 145 2.11 10.13 0.10
CA GLY A 145 1.96 11.39 0.82
C GLY A 145 1.40 11.18 2.23
N GLU A 146 0.87 12.23 2.83
CA GLU A 146 0.08 12.15 4.04
C GLU A 146 -1.35 11.65 3.72
N ILE A 147 -1.49 10.49 3.13
CA ILE A 147 -2.80 9.87 3.12
C ILE A 147 -3.06 9.43 4.56
N LYS A 148 -3.86 10.21 5.28
CA LYS A 148 -4.70 9.64 6.33
C LYS A 148 -5.58 8.63 5.58
N VAL A 149 -5.17 7.36 5.63
CA VAL A 149 -6.06 6.28 5.22
C VAL A 149 -7.20 6.33 6.23
N GLU A 150 -8.24 7.09 5.89
CA GLU A 150 -9.54 6.94 6.50
C GLU A 150 -10.09 5.58 6.04
N THR A 151 -9.53 4.54 6.60
CA THR A 151 -10.11 3.22 6.54
C THR A 151 -11.32 3.27 7.47
N GLU A 152 -12.46 3.78 6.94
CA GLU A 152 -13.74 3.66 7.64
C GLU A 152 -14.07 2.20 8.02
N ASN A 153 -13.38 1.23 7.43
CA ASN A 153 -13.50 -0.20 7.75
C ASN A 153 -12.36 -0.76 8.62
N SER A 154 -11.34 0.01 8.97
CA SER A 154 -10.27 -0.47 9.86
C SER A 154 -10.59 -0.26 11.33
N LYS A 155 -11.65 0.46 11.69
CA LYS A 155 -12.06 0.58 13.10
C LYS A 155 -12.42 -0.76 13.75
N GLU A 156 -12.77 -1.80 12.96
CA GLU A 156 -13.03 -3.14 13.50
C GLU A 156 -11.79 -4.08 13.44
N ALA A 157 -10.76 -3.72 12.67
CA ALA A 157 -9.56 -4.54 12.51
C ALA A 157 -8.32 -3.97 13.24
N GLU A 158 -8.36 -2.72 13.69
CA GLU A 158 -7.21 -2.01 14.27
C GLU A 158 -7.24 -1.90 15.81
N GLU A 159 -8.19 -2.51 16.48
CA GLU A 159 -8.07 -2.69 17.93
C GLU A 159 -7.07 -3.79 18.34
N ASP A 160 -6.52 -4.56 17.39
CA ASP A 160 -5.40 -5.46 17.62
C ASP A 160 -4.12 -4.89 16.99
N GLU A 161 -3.44 -4.02 17.78
CA GLU A 161 -1.99 -3.84 17.75
C GLU A 161 -1.31 -3.40 16.44
N ALA A 162 -1.77 -2.35 15.77
CA ALA A 162 -0.77 -1.46 15.21
C ALA A 162 -0.20 -0.68 16.42
N PRO A 163 1.07 -0.86 16.81
CA PRO A 163 1.61 -0.04 17.87
C PRO A 163 1.42 1.41 17.42
N GLU A 164 0.67 2.20 18.20
CA GLU A 164 0.72 3.64 18.10
C GLU A 164 2.17 4.00 17.82
N VAL A 165 2.44 4.86 16.82
CA VAL A 165 3.80 5.28 16.52
C VAL A 165 4.29 6.05 17.73
N LEU A 166 4.69 5.32 18.76
CA LEU A 166 5.17 5.87 20.02
C LEU A 166 6.59 6.32 19.74
N GLU A 167 6.79 7.64 19.71
CA GLU A 167 8.13 8.18 19.79
C GLU A 167 8.63 7.95 21.21
N LEU A 168 9.50 6.96 21.35
CA LEU A 168 10.12 6.66 22.63
C LEU A 168 11.21 7.69 22.93
N PRO A 169 11.31 8.16 24.20
CA PRO A 169 12.39 9.04 24.60
C PRO A 169 13.75 8.34 24.51
N ASP A 170 14.80 9.12 24.30
CA ASP A 170 16.17 8.61 24.32
C ASP A 170 16.54 8.15 25.73
N LEU A 171 16.62 6.84 25.93
CA LEU A 171 16.99 6.22 27.21
C LEU A 171 18.34 5.52 27.09
N LYS A 172 19.10 5.52 28.18
CA LYS A 172 20.36 4.80 28.28
C LYS A 172 20.20 3.51 29.06
N VAL A 173 20.96 2.50 28.68
CA VAL A 173 21.00 1.23 29.43
C VAL A 173 21.42 1.50 30.89
N GLY A 174 20.65 0.96 31.84
CA GLY A 174 20.85 1.19 33.27
C GLY A 174 20.31 2.50 33.82
N GLN A 175 19.64 3.31 33.00
CA GLN A 175 18.95 4.51 33.45
C GLN A 175 17.82 4.15 34.42
N LYS A 176 17.77 4.83 35.57
CA LYS A 176 16.68 4.67 36.53
C LYS A 176 15.47 5.48 36.06
N LEU A 177 14.30 4.84 36.08
CA LEU A 177 13.02 5.45 35.78
C LEU A 177 12.17 5.50 37.06
N THR A 178 11.33 6.53 37.15
CA THR A 178 10.37 6.67 38.24
C THR A 178 9.01 6.15 37.78
N LEU A 179 8.43 5.20 38.51
CA LEU A 179 7.07 4.76 38.30
C LEU A 179 6.09 5.84 38.74
N HIS A 180 5.27 6.35 37.82
CA HIS A 180 4.23 7.33 38.15
C HIS A 180 2.91 6.64 38.47
N GLU A 181 2.51 5.69 37.65
CA GLU A 181 1.25 4.99 37.77
C GLU A 181 1.35 3.60 37.19
N LEU A 182 0.56 2.65 37.71
CA LEU A 182 0.38 1.31 37.19
C LEU A 182 -1.10 1.12 36.84
N LEU A 183 -1.39 1.08 35.56
CA LEU A 183 -2.73 0.83 35.05
C LEU A 183 -2.88 -0.65 34.70
N GLY A 184 -3.87 -1.30 35.30
CA GLY A 184 -4.23 -2.69 35.01
C GLY A 184 -5.40 -2.73 34.05
N GLU A 185 -5.16 -3.20 32.82
CA GLU A 185 -6.21 -3.37 31.80
C GLU A 185 -6.43 -4.86 31.52
N GLN A 186 -7.69 -5.24 31.38
CA GLN A 186 -8.06 -6.60 31.02
C GLN A 186 -8.34 -6.67 29.52
N HIS A 187 -7.59 -7.52 28.83
CA HIS A 187 -7.78 -7.80 27.42
C HIS A 187 -8.19 -9.26 27.20
N PHE A 188 -8.99 -9.49 26.17
CA PHE A 188 -9.43 -10.84 25.77
C PHE A 188 -8.94 -11.13 24.36
N THR A 189 -8.55 -12.37 24.11
CA THR A 189 -8.25 -12.82 22.75
C THR A 189 -9.49 -12.75 21.88
N LYS A 190 -9.34 -12.19 20.68
CA LYS A 190 -10.42 -12.10 19.69
C LYS A 190 -10.27 -13.24 18.65
N PRO A 191 -11.36 -13.75 18.08
CA PRO A 191 -11.27 -14.68 16.96
C PRO A 191 -10.68 -13.96 15.75
N PRO A 192 -10.14 -14.70 14.75
CA PRO A 192 -9.71 -14.11 13.49
C PRO A 192 -10.84 -13.27 12.87
N ALA A 193 -10.49 -12.13 12.28
CA ALA A 193 -11.44 -11.27 11.60
C ALA A 193 -12.13 -12.01 10.44
N ARG A 194 -13.39 -11.68 10.19
CA ARG A 194 -14.12 -12.20 9.02
C ARG A 194 -13.47 -11.67 7.73
N PHE A 195 -13.56 -12.45 6.67
CA PHE A 195 -13.09 -12.01 5.37
C PHE A 195 -13.91 -10.82 4.86
N ASN A 196 -13.23 -9.79 4.43
CA ASN A 196 -13.76 -8.78 3.52
C ASN A 196 -13.34 -9.14 2.08
N ASP A 197 -13.84 -8.40 1.09
CA ASP A 197 -13.56 -8.67 -0.33
C ASP A 197 -12.06 -8.73 -0.62
N ALA A 198 -11.28 -7.79 -0.07
CA ALA A 198 -9.84 -7.70 -0.30
C ALA A 198 -9.08 -8.88 0.34
N SER A 199 -9.38 -9.24 1.58
CA SER A 199 -8.73 -10.35 2.28
C SER A 199 -9.12 -11.70 1.68
N LEU A 200 -10.36 -11.84 1.18
CA LEU A 200 -10.80 -13.03 0.48
C LEU A 200 -10.08 -13.18 -0.87
N ILE A 201 -9.99 -12.11 -1.67
CA ILE A 201 -9.25 -12.13 -2.94
C ILE A 201 -7.79 -12.50 -2.69
N LYS A 202 -7.16 -11.91 -1.68
CA LYS A 202 -5.77 -12.23 -1.31
C LYS A 202 -5.61 -13.71 -0.99
N LEU A 203 -6.49 -14.30 -0.20
CA LEU A 203 -6.45 -15.71 0.13
C LEU A 203 -6.65 -16.60 -1.10
N LEU A 204 -7.64 -16.28 -1.95
CA LEU A 204 -7.88 -17.00 -3.21
C LEU A 204 -6.64 -16.98 -4.10
N GLU A 205 -6.01 -15.82 -4.20
CA GLU A 205 -4.77 -15.64 -4.96
C GLU A 205 -3.61 -16.44 -4.37
N GLU A 206 -3.41 -16.43 -3.05
CA GLU A 206 -2.37 -17.21 -2.35
C GLU A 206 -2.57 -18.72 -2.55
N LYS A 207 -3.82 -19.18 -2.61
CA LYS A 207 -4.18 -20.58 -2.86
C LYS A 207 -4.20 -20.97 -4.33
N GLY A 208 -3.97 -20.03 -5.24
CA GLY A 208 -4.03 -20.28 -6.69
C GLY A 208 -5.44 -20.53 -7.22
N ILE A 209 -6.47 -20.10 -6.49
CA ILE A 209 -7.88 -20.28 -6.84
C ILE A 209 -8.37 -19.03 -7.58
N GLY A 210 -8.87 -19.24 -8.80
CA GLY A 210 -9.37 -18.15 -9.64
C GLY A 210 -8.27 -17.38 -10.39
N ARG A 211 -8.70 -16.28 -11.02
CA ARG A 211 -7.87 -15.37 -11.81
C ARG A 211 -8.46 -13.95 -11.68
N PRO A 212 -7.76 -12.87 -12.06
CA PRO A 212 -8.28 -11.51 -12.02
C PRO A 212 -9.67 -11.33 -12.65
N SER A 213 -9.97 -12.08 -13.72
CA SER A 213 -11.27 -12.03 -14.38
C SER A 213 -12.40 -12.76 -13.63
N THR A 214 -12.09 -13.62 -12.66
CA THR A 214 -13.08 -14.47 -11.97
C THR A 214 -13.30 -14.08 -10.51
N TYR A 215 -12.44 -13.27 -9.88
CA TYR A 215 -12.59 -12.90 -8.47
C TYR A 215 -13.91 -12.19 -8.19
N ALA A 216 -14.24 -11.14 -8.94
CA ALA A 216 -15.46 -10.38 -8.74
C ALA A 216 -16.74 -11.23 -8.96
N PRO A 217 -16.89 -12.03 -10.03
CA PRO A 217 -18.01 -12.96 -10.17
C PRO A 217 -18.11 -13.98 -9.03
N THR A 218 -16.98 -14.49 -8.53
CA THR A 218 -16.94 -15.44 -7.42
C THR A 218 -17.51 -14.82 -6.15
N ILE A 219 -17.04 -13.62 -5.79
CA ILE A 219 -17.54 -12.90 -4.60
C ILE A 219 -19.02 -12.59 -4.74
N SER A 220 -19.46 -12.06 -5.90
CA SER A 220 -20.88 -11.78 -6.14
C SER A 220 -21.75 -13.03 -6.00
N THR A 221 -21.24 -14.20 -6.45
CA THR A 221 -21.95 -15.46 -6.32
C THR A 221 -22.04 -15.91 -4.85
N ILE A 222 -20.99 -15.73 -4.08
CA ILE A 222 -20.97 -16.06 -2.64
C ILE A 222 -21.99 -15.20 -1.92
N LEU A 223 -21.94 -13.88 -2.11
CA LEU A 223 -22.86 -12.94 -1.46
C LEU A 223 -24.32 -13.17 -1.86
N GLY A 224 -24.58 -13.54 -3.11
CA GLY A 224 -25.93 -13.84 -3.59
C GLY A 224 -26.53 -15.16 -3.08
N ARG A 225 -25.73 -16.00 -2.40
CA ARG A 225 -26.16 -17.27 -1.77
C ARG A 225 -26.30 -17.19 -0.26
N MET A 226 -25.94 -16.08 0.34
CA MET A 226 -26.11 -15.79 1.77
C MET A 226 -27.48 -15.20 2.04
#